data_be0fddcfceb276ee74895c6ea30702d3
#
_entry.id   be0fddcfceb276ee74895c6ea30702d3
#
_cell.length_a   1.000
_cell.length_b   1.000
_cell.length_c   1.000
_cell.angle_alpha   90.00
_cell.angle_beta   90.00
_cell.angle_gamma   90.00
#
_symmetry.space_group_name_H-M   'P 1'
#
loop_
_entity.id
_entity.type
_entity.pdbx_description
1 polymer ?
#
loop_
_entity_poly.entity_id
_entity_poly.type
_entity_poly.pdbx_seq_one_letter_code
_entity_poly.pdbx_strand_id
1 'polypeptide(L)'
;MCIWYKSIQALVEEIDRCIKAKDDEALTLRHLSETLGYSEFYVSRKFSEIAGMTLKEYLNGRRLAFALKEVRDTQKGLLDIALDYGFSSQEAFTRAFGKAYGMTPGGYRKEPAPVVLRTAIRPFDCYLTGTGGKDMKKTAHEVKTYFVTIPAHKFLHIRNYESIGYWNFWEKQSHIPGQDCETICGLLDSIPDKLDDAGGDEANSGSGQVMAYINEPTGRLCSWGIPVSYTHLTLPTNSRV
;
A
#
# COMPACT_ATOMS: atom_id res chain seq x y z
N MET A 1 -23.23 8.18 -15.30
CA MET A 1 -22.63 7.14 -14.39
C MET A 1 -21.13 7.30 -14.26
N CYS A 2 -20.37 7.38 -15.34
CA CYS A 2 -18.90 7.59 -15.35
C CYS A 2 -18.41 8.80 -14.52
N ILE A 3 -19.13 9.92 -14.53
CA ILE A 3 -18.76 11.15 -13.81
C ILE A 3 -18.61 10.90 -12.30
N TRP A 4 -19.50 10.12 -11.70
CA TRP A 4 -19.45 9.84 -10.27
C TRP A 4 -18.26 8.97 -9.86
N TYR A 5 -17.87 8.02 -10.69
CA TYR A 5 -16.67 7.22 -10.41
C TYR A 5 -15.41 8.11 -10.42
N LYS A 6 -15.33 9.07 -11.35
CA LYS A 6 -14.24 10.05 -11.36
C LYS A 6 -14.28 10.97 -10.15
N SER A 7 -15.47 11.48 -9.78
CA SER A 7 -15.62 12.37 -8.63
C SER A 7 -15.25 11.66 -7.32
N ILE A 8 -15.65 10.40 -7.15
CA ILE A 8 -15.27 9.62 -5.95
C ILE A 8 -13.77 9.27 -5.97
N GLN A 9 -13.17 9.03 -7.15
CA GLN A 9 -11.73 8.86 -7.25
C GLN A 9 -10.98 10.11 -6.81
N ALA A 10 -11.37 11.29 -7.30
CA ALA A 10 -10.78 12.56 -6.88
C ALA A 10 -10.96 12.82 -5.38
N LEU A 11 -12.13 12.48 -4.83
CA LEU A 11 -12.40 12.58 -3.39
C LEU A 11 -11.45 11.69 -2.57
N VAL A 12 -11.22 10.47 -3.01
CA VAL A 12 -10.30 9.53 -2.35
C VAL A 12 -8.86 10.05 -2.38
N GLU A 13 -8.43 10.61 -3.50
CA GLU A 13 -7.10 11.21 -3.65
C GLU A 13 -6.93 12.44 -2.75
N GLU A 14 -7.96 13.27 -2.65
CA GLU A 14 -7.98 14.43 -1.76
C GLU A 14 -7.93 14.00 -0.28
N ILE A 15 -8.68 12.99 0.12
CA ILE A 15 -8.61 12.42 1.47
C ILE A 15 -7.18 12.00 1.81
N ASP A 16 -6.51 11.28 0.92
CA ASP A 16 -5.14 10.85 1.16
C ASP A 16 -4.15 12.01 1.24
N ARG A 17 -4.35 13.04 0.41
CA ARG A 17 -3.56 14.26 0.46
C ARG A 17 -3.70 14.96 1.81
N CYS A 18 -4.91 15.13 2.30
CA CYS A 18 -5.20 15.76 3.59
C CYS A 18 -4.63 14.94 4.76
N ILE A 19 -4.78 13.60 4.74
CA ILE A 19 -4.20 12.74 5.79
C ILE A 19 -2.68 12.86 5.83
N LYS A 20 -2.01 12.88 4.68
CA LYS A 20 -0.56 13.07 4.59
C LYS A 20 -0.12 14.43 5.13
N ALA A 21 -0.88 15.46 4.81
CA ALA A 21 -0.64 16.83 5.28
C ALA A 21 -1.01 17.03 6.75
N LYS A 22 -1.67 16.02 7.38
CA LYS A 22 -2.21 16.10 8.75
C LYS A 22 -3.22 17.27 8.91
N ASP A 23 -3.95 17.55 7.84
CA ASP A 23 -4.97 18.59 7.76
C ASP A 23 -6.35 17.99 8.09
N ASP A 24 -6.68 17.96 9.37
CA ASP A 24 -7.92 17.36 9.86
C ASP A 24 -9.16 18.24 9.57
N GLU A 25 -8.96 19.56 9.44
CA GLU A 25 -10.04 20.48 9.13
C GLU A 25 -10.59 20.27 7.71
N ALA A 26 -9.72 19.93 6.77
CA ALA A 26 -10.09 19.60 5.40
C ALA A 26 -10.76 18.22 5.28
N LEU A 27 -10.65 17.35 6.29
CA LEU A 27 -11.24 16.00 6.28
C LEU A 27 -12.70 15.94 6.78
N THR A 28 -13.37 17.07 6.88
CA THR A 28 -14.80 17.11 7.22
C THR A 28 -15.67 16.77 6.01
N LEU A 29 -16.78 16.08 6.24
CA LEU A 29 -17.73 15.75 5.17
C LEU A 29 -18.20 17.03 4.45
N ARG A 30 -18.37 18.12 5.18
CA ARG A 30 -18.75 19.43 4.64
C ARG A 30 -17.73 19.91 3.61
N HIS A 31 -16.45 20.00 3.99
CA HIS A 31 -15.39 20.49 3.10
C HIS A 31 -15.24 19.59 1.86
N LEU A 32 -15.24 18.27 2.06
CA LEU A 32 -15.15 17.30 0.98
C LEU A 32 -16.35 17.38 0.01
N SER A 33 -17.52 17.73 0.51
CA SER A 33 -18.73 17.91 -0.30
C SER A 33 -18.72 19.23 -1.07
N GLU A 34 -18.26 20.29 -0.44
CA GLU A 34 -18.07 21.60 -1.07
C GLU A 34 -17.09 21.53 -2.24
N THR A 35 -15.98 20.79 -2.09
CA THR A 35 -15.00 20.54 -3.15
C THR A 35 -15.62 19.88 -4.39
N LEU A 36 -16.60 18.99 -4.18
CA LEU A 36 -17.31 18.32 -5.27
C LEU A 36 -18.50 19.12 -5.80
N GLY A 37 -18.92 20.19 -5.13
CA GLY A 37 -20.09 21.01 -5.50
C GLY A 37 -21.43 20.34 -5.25
N TYR A 38 -21.51 19.40 -4.29
CA TYR A 38 -22.73 18.68 -3.94
C TYR A 38 -23.01 18.74 -2.44
N SER A 39 -24.28 18.42 -2.05
CA SER A 39 -24.64 18.34 -0.64
C SER A 39 -23.96 17.14 0.06
N GLU A 40 -23.72 17.28 1.36
CA GLU A 40 -23.14 16.24 2.20
C GLU A 40 -23.91 14.91 2.12
N PHE A 41 -25.22 14.99 2.16
CA PHE A 41 -26.10 13.81 2.05
C PHE A 41 -25.89 13.09 0.71
N TYR A 42 -25.80 13.85 -0.37
CA TYR A 42 -25.67 13.27 -1.71
C TYR A 42 -24.28 12.64 -1.92
N VAL A 43 -23.21 13.31 -1.48
CA VAL A 43 -21.83 12.78 -1.53
C VAL A 43 -21.73 11.52 -0.69
N SER A 44 -22.21 11.53 0.56
CA SER A 44 -22.17 10.37 1.45
C SER A 44 -22.89 9.16 0.87
N ARG A 45 -24.08 9.38 0.28
CA ARG A 45 -24.87 8.34 -0.39
C ARG A 45 -24.12 7.77 -1.60
N LYS A 46 -23.59 8.64 -2.47
CA LYS A 46 -22.88 8.22 -3.68
C LYS A 46 -21.58 7.53 -3.36
N PHE A 47 -20.87 7.99 -2.34
CA PHE A 47 -19.68 7.29 -1.86
C PHE A 47 -20.02 5.87 -1.40
N SER A 48 -21.05 5.73 -0.56
CA SER A 48 -21.44 4.41 -0.04
C SER A 48 -21.93 3.47 -1.16
N GLU A 49 -22.63 4.00 -2.15
CA GLU A 49 -23.11 3.25 -3.32
C GLU A 49 -21.94 2.70 -4.15
N ILE A 50 -20.89 3.51 -4.35
CA ILE A 50 -19.74 3.16 -5.20
C ILE A 50 -18.67 2.38 -4.41
N ALA A 51 -18.35 2.82 -3.18
CA ALA A 51 -17.29 2.24 -2.36
C ALA A 51 -17.73 1.00 -1.55
N GLY A 52 -19.05 0.74 -1.45
CA GLY A 52 -19.60 -0.36 -0.65
C GLY A 52 -19.43 -0.19 0.86
N MET A 53 -19.01 0.99 1.32
CA MET A 53 -18.85 1.35 2.73
C MET A 53 -19.11 2.84 2.95
N THR A 54 -19.33 3.26 4.20
CA THR A 54 -19.53 4.67 4.50
C THR A 54 -18.22 5.46 4.35
N LEU A 55 -18.34 6.76 4.02
CA LEU A 55 -17.18 7.65 3.96
C LEU A 55 -16.43 7.71 5.31
N LYS A 56 -17.17 7.68 6.44
CA LYS A 56 -16.58 7.65 7.78
C LYS A 56 -15.75 6.39 8.03
N GLU A 57 -16.25 5.22 7.65
CA GLU A 57 -15.50 3.96 7.75
C GLU A 57 -14.25 3.99 6.88
N TYR A 58 -14.37 4.51 5.67
CA TYR A 58 -13.24 4.67 4.76
C TYR A 58 -12.17 5.58 5.37
N LEU A 59 -12.56 6.78 5.80
CA LEU A 59 -11.68 7.78 6.42
C LEU A 59 -10.93 7.21 7.62
N ASN A 60 -11.66 6.57 8.54
CA ASN A 60 -11.04 5.95 9.71
C ASN A 60 -10.04 4.85 9.32
N GLY A 61 -10.38 4.02 8.35
CA GLY A 61 -9.50 2.99 7.86
C GLY A 61 -8.22 3.55 7.20
N ARG A 62 -8.35 4.66 6.46
CA ARG A 62 -7.20 5.34 5.85
C ARG A 62 -6.30 5.98 6.91
N ARG A 63 -6.86 6.73 7.87
CA ARG A 63 -6.13 7.30 8.99
C ARG A 63 -5.33 6.23 9.75
N LEU A 64 -5.96 5.10 10.05
CA LEU A 64 -5.29 3.98 10.72
C LEU A 64 -4.17 3.37 9.88
N ALA A 65 -4.33 3.28 8.55
CA ALA A 65 -3.31 2.74 7.67
C ALA A 65 -2.05 3.64 7.63
N PHE A 66 -2.23 4.96 7.60
CA PHE A 66 -1.11 5.91 7.68
C PHE A 66 -0.47 5.92 9.06
N ALA A 67 -1.28 5.93 10.13
CA ALA A 67 -0.80 5.88 11.50
C ALA A 67 -0.01 4.59 11.80
N LEU A 68 -0.44 3.44 11.26
CA LEU A 68 0.27 2.17 11.41
C LEU A 68 1.68 2.26 10.82
N LYS A 69 1.83 2.88 9.65
CA LYS A 69 3.16 3.10 9.05
C LYS A 69 4.05 3.92 10.01
N GLU A 70 3.54 4.99 10.59
CA GLU A 70 4.30 5.84 11.52
C GLU A 70 4.61 5.11 12.84
N VAL A 71 3.68 4.28 13.33
CA VAL A 71 3.92 3.39 14.50
C VAL A 71 5.07 2.43 14.24
N ARG A 72 5.13 1.85 13.05
CA ARG A 72 6.17 0.88 12.66
C ARG A 72 7.53 1.54 12.44
N ASP A 73 7.54 2.65 11.70
CA ASP A 73 8.75 3.20 11.09
C ASP A 73 9.42 4.29 11.96
N THR A 74 8.77 4.73 13.04
CA THR A 74 9.26 5.82 13.89
C THR A 74 9.22 5.48 15.38
N GLN A 75 9.96 6.26 16.18
CA GLN A 75 9.91 6.22 17.64
C GLN A 75 8.98 7.30 18.25
N LYS A 76 8.16 7.93 17.42
CA LYS A 76 7.22 8.97 17.86
C LYS A 76 6.25 8.44 18.91
N GLY A 77 5.87 9.28 19.87
CA GLY A 77 4.89 8.94 20.91
C GLY A 77 3.55 8.48 20.32
N LEU A 78 2.93 7.45 20.91
CA LEU A 78 1.64 6.96 20.42
C LEU A 78 0.53 8.00 20.56
N LEU A 79 0.62 8.89 21.55
CA LEU A 79 -0.30 10.02 21.69
C LEU A 79 -0.13 11.01 20.54
N ASP A 80 1.11 11.35 20.19
CA ASP A 80 1.40 12.29 19.11
C ASP A 80 0.92 11.73 17.77
N ILE A 81 1.14 10.43 17.54
CA ILE A 81 0.62 9.76 16.33
C ILE A 81 -0.92 9.79 16.33
N ALA A 82 -1.56 9.52 17.47
CA ALA A 82 -3.01 9.57 17.58
C ALA A 82 -3.56 10.95 17.21
N LEU A 83 -2.98 12.02 17.75
CA LEU A 83 -3.39 13.40 17.47
C LEU A 83 -3.13 13.80 16.01
N ASP A 84 -1.99 13.44 15.46
CA ASP A 84 -1.64 13.70 14.07
C ASP A 84 -2.62 13.10 13.04
N TYR A 85 -3.24 11.98 13.42
CA TYR A 85 -4.21 11.29 12.56
C TYR A 85 -5.66 11.48 13.01
N GLY A 86 -5.94 12.55 13.77
CA GLY A 86 -7.29 12.99 14.12
C GLY A 86 -8.03 12.10 15.10
N PHE A 87 -7.31 11.40 15.97
CA PHE A 87 -7.90 10.71 17.11
C PHE A 87 -7.89 11.62 18.33
N SER A 88 -9.01 11.66 19.06
CA SER A 88 -9.18 12.54 20.21
C SER A 88 -8.30 12.18 21.42
N SER A 89 -7.78 10.96 21.48
CA SER A 89 -6.88 10.49 22.52
C SER A 89 -6.12 9.23 22.12
N GLN A 90 -5.07 8.90 22.86
CA GLN A 90 -4.32 7.66 22.66
C GLN A 90 -5.20 6.42 22.89
N GLU A 91 -6.15 6.47 23.82
CA GLU A 91 -7.08 5.37 24.10
C GLU A 91 -8.04 5.15 22.92
N ALA A 92 -8.56 6.23 22.33
CA ALA A 92 -9.42 6.15 21.15
C ALA A 92 -8.66 5.54 19.98
N PHE A 93 -7.43 5.98 19.74
CA PHE A 93 -6.53 5.41 18.74
C PHE A 93 -6.26 3.92 19.02
N THR A 94 -5.88 3.57 20.25
CA THR A 94 -5.56 2.18 20.63
C THR A 94 -6.76 1.24 20.40
N ARG A 95 -7.98 1.68 20.77
CA ARG A 95 -9.20 0.90 20.53
C ARG A 95 -9.47 0.73 19.02
N ALA A 96 -9.35 1.80 18.24
CA ALA A 96 -9.58 1.76 16.81
C ALA A 96 -8.54 0.87 16.11
N PHE A 97 -7.28 0.99 16.48
CA PHE A 97 -6.17 0.18 15.98
C PHE A 97 -6.36 -1.30 16.32
N GLY A 98 -6.70 -1.61 17.60
CA GLY A 98 -6.98 -2.97 18.04
C GLY A 98 -8.15 -3.61 17.30
N LYS A 99 -9.23 -2.83 17.05
CA LYS A 99 -10.38 -3.31 16.28
C LYS A 99 -10.00 -3.59 14.82
N ALA A 100 -9.11 -2.79 14.22
CA ALA A 100 -8.73 -2.92 12.82
C ALA A 100 -7.69 -4.03 12.60
N TYR A 101 -6.75 -4.21 13.50
CA TYR A 101 -5.56 -5.04 13.30
C TYR A 101 -5.39 -6.17 14.33
N GLY A 102 -6.27 -6.29 15.32
CA GLY A 102 -6.23 -7.37 16.30
C GLY A 102 -5.18 -7.21 17.40
N MET A 103 -4.42 -6.11 17.41
CA MET A 103 -3.35 -5.86 18.38
C MET A 103 -3.23 -4.37 18.72
N THR A 104 -2.53 -4.07 19.82
CA THR A 104 -2.31 -2.67 20.22
C THR A 104 -1.20 -2.02 19.40
N PRO A 105 -1.19 -0.68 19.21
CA PRO A 105 -0.11 0.01 18.52
C PRO A 105 1.27 -0.24 19.14
N GLY A 106 1.34 -0.27 20.47
CA GLY A 106 2.59 -0.57 21.18
C GLY A 106 3.06 -2.01 21.01
N GLY A 107 2.14 -2.96 20.95
CA GLY A 107 2.43 -4.37 20.61
C GLY A 107 2.95 -4.48 19.19
N TYR A 108 2.27 -3.85 18.24
CA TYR A 108 2.69 -3.84 16.84
C TYR A 108 4.07 -3.21 16.62
N ARG A 109 4.41 -2.15 17.36
CA ARG A 109 5.75 -1.53 17.31
C ARG A 109 6.85 -2.47 17.75
N LYS A 110 6.59 -3.26 18.82
CA LYS A 110 7.56 -4.21 19.36
C LYS A 110 7.74 -5.44 18.46
N GLU A 111 6.63 -5.92 17.95
CA GLU A 111 6.58 -7.13 17.14
C GLU A 111 5.60 -6.91 15.97
N PRO A 112 6.09 -6.33 14.85
CA PRO A 112 5.26 -6.12 13.67
C PRO A 112 4.77 -7.45 13.08
N ALA A 113 3.47 -7.56 12.89
CA ALA A 113 2.84 -8.73 12.28
C ALA A 113 2.16 -8.34 10.95
N PRO A 114 1.94 -9.28 10.03
CA PRO A 114 1.15 -9.03 8.83
C PRO A 114 -0.26 -8.56 9.17
N VAL A 115 -0.68 -7.45 8.58
CA VAL A 115 -2.01 -6.86 8.80
C VAL A 115 -2.64 -6.45 7.47
N VAL A 116 -3.96 -6.45 7.42
CA VAL A 116 -4.69 -5.99 6.24
C VAL A 116 -4.89 -4.47 6.34
N LEU A 117 -4.19 -3.73 5.50
CA LEU A 117 -4.33 -2.28 5.42
C LEU A 117 -5.55 -1.89 4.58
N ARG A 118 -6.24 -0.84 4.99
CA ARG A 118 -7.19 -0.15 4.11
C ARG A 118 -6.39 0.66 3.09
N THR A 119 -6.14 0.07 1.92
CA THR A 119 -5.54 0.77 0.79
C THR A 119 -6.52 1.76 0.17
N ALA A 120 -6.01 2.70 -0.63
CA ALA A 120 -6.87 3.59 -1.41
C ALA A 120 -7.71 2.78 -2.41
N ILE A 121 -9.01 3.07 -2.44
CA ILE A 121 -9.87 2.50 -3.48
C ILE A 121 -9.66 3.27 -4.79
N ARG A 122 -9.84 2.57 -5.92
CA ARG A 122 -9.75 3.17 -7.26
C ARG A 122 -11.03 2.92 -8.06
N PRO A 123 -12.12 3.61 -7.71
CA PRO A 123 -13.43 3.33 -8.27
C PRO A 123 -13.49 3.54 -9.78
N PHE A 124 -12.78 4.54 -10.30
CA PHE A 124 -12.78 4.84 -11.72
C PHE A 124 -12.00 3.78 -12.53
N ASP A 125 -10.86 3.33 -12.01
CA ASP A 125 -10.10 2.26 -12.64
C ASP A 125 -10.90 0.95 -12.67
N CYS A 126 -11.56 0.61 -11.57
CA CYS A 126 -12.48 -0.53 -11.51
C CYS A 126 -13.66 -0.41 -12.50
N TYR A 127 -14.19 0.81 -12.70
CA TYR A 127 -15.24 1.06 -13.67
C TYR A 127 -14.75 0.83 -15.11
N LEU A 128 -13.54 1.31 -15.45
CA LEU A 128 -12.95 1.15 -16.79
C LEU A 128 -12.64 -0.31 -17.13
N THR A 129 -12.23 -1.11 -16.13
CA THR A 129 -11.90 -2.52 -16.33
C THR A 129 -13.12 -3.45 -16.27
N GLY A 130 -14.34 -2.90 -16.14
CA GLY A 130 -15.56 -3.69 -16.04
C GLY A 130 -15.74 -4.42 -14.71
N THR A 131 -14.82 -4.25 -13.75
CA THR A 131 -14.90 -4.81 -12.40
C THR A 131 -15.71 -3.93 -11.45
N GLY A 132 -16.15 -2.76 -11.93
CA GLY A 132 -16.93 -1.79 -11.17
C GLY A 132 -18.41 -2.11 -11.14
N GLY A 133 -18.95 -2.39 -9.99
CA GLY A 133 -20.36 -2.18 -9.75
C GLY A 133 -21.19 -3.27 -9.08
N LYS A 134 -20.69 -4.45 -8.80
CA LYS A 134 -21.49 -5.40 -8.02
C LYS A 134 -20.77 -6.12 -6.87
N ASP A 135 -19.45 -6.07 -6.80
CA ASP A 135 -18.74 -6.92 -5.85
C ASP A 135 -17.40 -6.37 -5.33
N MET A 136 -17.29 -5.07 -4.99
CA MET A 136 -16.12 -4.63 -4.23
C MET A 136 -16.00 -5.35 -2.85
N LYS A 137 -17.09 -5.97 -2.38
CA LYS A 137 -17.06 -6.88 -1.22
C LYS A 137 -16.74 -8.34 -1.59
N LYS A 138 -16.89 -8.73 -2.86
CA LYS A 138 -16.75 -10.13 -3.29
C LYS A 138 -15.49 -10.41 -4.11
N THR A 139 -14.75 -9.39 -4.53
CA THR A 139 -13.45 -9.56 -5.19
C THR A 139 -12.28 -9.68 -4.19
N ALA A 140 -12.54 -9.90 -2.93
CA ALA A 140 -11.61 -10.68 -2.15
C ALA A 140 -11.76 -12.13 -2.66
N HIS A 141 -11.15 -12.45 -3.79
CA HIS A 141 -10.77 -13.83 -4.04
C HIS A 141 -10.09 -14.31 -2.76
N GLU A 142 -10.51 -15.48 -2.29
CA GLU A 142 -9.90 -16.11 -1.14
C GLU A 142 -8.41 -16.24 -1.44
N VAL A 143 -7.62 -15.21 -1.03
CA VAL A 143 -6.18 -15.21 -1.17
C VAL A 143 -5.69 -16.23 -0.15
N LYS A 144 -5.38 -17.42 -0.62
CA LYS A 144 -4.73 -18.43 0.22
C LYS A 144 -3.34 -17.87 0.57
N THR A 145 -3.15 -17.54 1.83
CA THR A 145 -1.86 -17.11 2.36
C THR A 145 -1.15 -18.32 2.95
N TYR A 146 0.11 -18.48 2.59
CA TYR A 146 0.98 -19.49 3.17
C TYR A 146 2.06 -18.77 3.98
N PHE A 147 2.39 -19.31 5.14
CA PHE A 147 3.57 -18.91 5.85
C PHE A 147 4.70 -19.86 5.44
N VAL A 148 5.69 -19.33 4.77
CA VAL A 148 6.90 -20.09 4.43
C VAL A 148 8.04 -19.51 5.25
N THR A 149 8.71 -20.37 6.02
CA THR A 149 9.94 -19.99 6.70
C THR A 149 11.09 -20.13 5.71
N ILE A 150 11.66 -19.03 5.29
CA ILE A 150 12.85 -18.98 4.44
C ILE A 150 14.04 -18.55 5.29
N PRO A 151 15.26 -19.00 4.97
CA PRO A 151 16.46 -18.52 5.64
C PRO A 151 16.56 -16.99 5.60
N ALA A 152 17.18 -16.39 6.59
CA ALA A 152 17.45 -14.96 6.57
C ALA A 152 18.24 -14.61 5.31
N HIS A 153 17.74 -13.66 4.52
CA HIS A 153 18.34 -13.26 3.25
C HIS A 153 18.15 -11.75 3.03
N LYS A 154 18.91 -11.22 2.11
CA LYS A 154 18.71 -9.86 1.60
C LYS A 154 17.89 -9.94 0.30
N PHE A 155 17.14 -8.91 0.01
CA PHE A 155 16.46 -8.76 -1.24
C PHE A 155 17.10 -7.61 -2.03
N LEU A 156 17.88 -7.97 -3.05
CA LEU A 156 18.46 -6.98 -3.96
C LEU A 156 17.42 -6.63 -5.01
N HIS A 157 17.00 -5.38 -5.07
CA HIS A 157 15.91 -4.97 -5.92
C HIS A 157 16.02 -3.53 -6.40
N ILE A 158 15.42 -3.26 -7.53
CA ILE A 158 15.01 -1.93 -7.94
C ILE A 158 13.54 -1.71 -7.53
N ARG A 159 13.17 -0.48 -7.30
CA ARG A 159 11.82 -0.15 -6.85
C ARG A 159 11.27 1.05 -7.59
N ASN A 160 9.98 1.02 -7.81
CA ASN A 160 9.25 2.15 -8.35
C ASN A 160 8.03 2.41 -7.46
N TYR A 161 7.91 3.63 -7.00
CA TYR A 161 6.73 4.10 -6.31
C TYR A 161 5.65 4.41 -7.35
N GLU A 162 4.39 4.10 -7.05
CA GLU A 162 3.25 4.37 -7.92
C GLU A 162 3.05 3.42 -9.11
N SER A 163 3.80 2.34 -9.21
CA SER A 163 3.53 1.33 -10.23
C SER A 163 2.34 0.47 -9.82
N ILE A 164 1.44 0.23 -10.78
CA ILE A 164 0.20 -0.53 -10.56
C ILE A 164 0.29 -1.99 -11.01
N GLY A 165 1.44 -2.41 -11.53
CA GLY A 165 1.67 -3.77 -11.97
C GLY A 165 2.94 -3.90 -12.80
N TYR A 166 3.21 -5.13 -13.29
CA TYR A 166 4.42 -5.49 -14.04
C TYR A 166 4.70 -4.57 -15.23
N TRP A 167 3.74 -4.44 -16.14
CA TRP A 167 3.91 -3.65 -17.36
C TRP A 167 4.13 -2.16 -17.07
N ASN A 168 3.34 -1.61 -16.14
CA ASN A 168 3.48 -0.21 -15.76
C ASN A 168 4.79 0.07 -14.99
N PHE A 169 5.29 -0.93 -14.24
CA PHE A 169 6.61 -0.84 -13.60
C PHE A 169 7.70 -0.68 -14.68
N TRP A 170 7.75 -1.56 -15.66
CA TRP A 170 8.77 -1.51 -16.69
C TRP A 170 8.62 -0.33 -17.65
N GLU A 171 7.41 0.07 -17.97
CA GLU A 171 7.15 1.30 -18.71
C GLU A 171 7.80 2.51 -18.03
N LYS A 172 7.59 2.68 -16.71
CA LYS A 172 8.19 3.78 -15.94
C LYS A 172 9.70 3.65 -15.80
N GLN A 173 10.21 2.45 -15.59
CA GLN A 173 11.65 2.22 -15.44
C GLN A 173 12.41 2.47 -16.73
N SER A 174 11.87 2.10 -17.89
CA SER A 174 12.52 2.31 -19.18
C SER A 174 12.77 3.78 -19.56
N HIS A 175 12.09 4.71 -18.89
CA HIS A 175 12.36 6.15 -19.03
C HIS A 175 13.62 6.60 -18.28
N ILE A 176 14.19 5.74 -17.44
CA ILE A 176 15.41 6.02 -16.70
C ILE A 176 16.57 5.33 -17.42
N PRO A 177 17.58 6.05 -17.89
CA PRO A 177 18.71 5.46 -18.62
C PRO A 177 19.36 4.30 -17.84
N GLY A 178 19.51 3.16 -18.48
CA GLY A 178 20.11 1.96 -17.87
C GLY A 178 19.22 1.21 -16.87
N GLN A 179 17.94 1.54 -16.81
CA GLN A 179 16.98 0.86 -15.94
C GLN A 179 15.85 0.17 -16.73
N ASP A 180 16.04 -0.09 -17.99
CA ASP A 180 15.13 -0.93 -18.78
C ASP A 180 15.17 -2.40 -18.34
N CYS A 181 14.15 -3.15 -18.74
CA CYS A 181 13.98 -4.54 -18.33
C CYS A 181 15.19 -5.41 -18.72
N GLU A 182 15.71 -5.26 -19.93
CA GLU A 182 16.81 -6.07 -20.43
C GLU A 182 18.10 -5.82 -19.63
N THR A 183 18.43 -4.56 -19.40
CA THR A 183 19.62 -4.16 -18.63
C THR A 183 19.54 -4.64 -17.20
N ILE A 184 18.40 -4.42 -16.52
CA ILE A 184 18.23 -4.80 -15.11
C ILE A 184 18.16 -6.32 -14.94
N CYS A 185 17.40 -7.02 -15.78
CA CYS A 185 17.31 -8.48 -15.69
C CYS A 185 18.68 -9.12 -15.98
N GLY A 186 19.41 -8.64 -16.96
CA GLY A 186 20.77 -9.11 -17.22
C GLY A 186 21.74 -8.87 -16.06
N LEU A 187 21.64 -7.70 -15.41
CA LEU A 187 22.42 -7.39 -14.21
C LEU A 187 22.07 -8.35 -13.07
N LEU A 188 20.78 -8.55 -12.78
CA LEU A 188 20.33 -9.44 -11.72
C LEU A 188 20.72 -10.89 -11.99
N ASP A 189 20.70 -11.32 -13.26
CA ASP A 189 21.11 -12.67 -13.65
C ASP A 189 22.61 -12.90 -13.52
N SER A 190 23.41 -11.86 -13.62
CA SER A 190 24.87 -11.93 -13.44
C SER A 190 25.35 -12.02 -12.00
N ILE A 191 24.46 -11.81 -11.02
CA ILE A 191 24.82 -11.79 -9.60
C ILE A 191 25.08 -13.22 -9.13
N PRO A 192 26.25 -13.50 -8.54
CA PRO A 192 26.51 -14.78 -7.89
C PRO A 192 25.72 -14.91 -6.57
N ASP A 193 25.63 -16.13 -6.06
CA ASP A 193 25.01 -16.44 -4.75
C ASP A 193 23.52 -16.05 -4.63
N LYS A 194 22.78 -16.13 -5.72
CA LYS A 194 21.32 -16.12 -5.65
C LYS A 194 20.88 -17.27 -4.73
N LEU A 195 19.85 -17.02 -3.94
CA LEU A 195 19.16 -18.12 -3.26
C LEU A 195 18.39 -18.86 -4.35
N ASP A 196 18.98 -19.96 -4.83
CA ASP A 196 18.23 -20.93 -5.60
C ASP A 196 17.15 -21.52 -4.69
N ASP A 197 15.98 -21.75 -5.23
CA ASP A 197 14.94 -22.50 -4.56
C ASP A 197 15.43 -23.92 -4.25
N ALA A 198 16.20 -24.06 -3.17
CA ALA A 198 16.67 -25.35 -2.67
C ALA A 198 15.52 -26.25 -2.16
N GLY A 199 14.27 -25.86 -2.42
CA GLY A 199 13.09 -26.48 -1.84
C GLY A 199 12.25 -27.35 -2.75
N GLY A 200 12.55 -27.48 -4.03
CA GLY A 200 11.93 -28.50 -4.90
C GLY A 200 10.41 -28.49 -5.02
N ASP A 201 9.73 -27.47 -4.57
CA ASP A 201 8.29 -27.32 -4.79
C ASP A 201 8.07 -26.61 -6.12
N GLU A 202 7.40 -27.28 -7.05
CA GLU A 202 7.05 -26.73 -8.38
C GLU A 202 6.34 -25.36 -8.32
N ALA A 203 5.78 -24.99 -7.18
CA ALA A 203 5.15 -23.70 -6.95
C ALA A 203 6.16 -22.53 -6.83
N ASN A 204 7.42 -22.79 -6.56
CA ASN A 204 8.47 -21.80 -6.36
C ASN A 204 9.61 -21.87 -7.38
N SER A 205 9.45 -22.62 -8.45
CA SER A 205 10.46 -22.77 -9.51
C SER A 205 10.56 -21.53 -10.42
N GLY A 206 10.58 -20.34 -9.83
CA GLY A 206 10.87 -19.11 -10.54
C GLY A 206 12.37 -18.96 -10.76
N SER A 207 12.76 -18.26 -11.80
CA SER A 207 14.13 -17.89 -12.19
C SER A 207 14.91 -17.06 -11.15
N GLY A 208 14.54 -17.08 -9.89
CA GLY A 208 15.11 -16.24 -8.84
C GLY A 208 14.70 -14.78 -8.89
N GLN A 209 14.20 -14.29 -10.02
CA GLN A 209 13.70 -12.92 -10.12
C GLN A 209 12.23 -12.87 -9.71
N VAL A 210 11.91 -11.99 -8.78
CA VAL A 210 10.55 -11.85 -8.26
C VAL A 210 10.10 -10.40 -8.24
N MET A 211 8.81 -10.19 -8.47
CA MET A 211 8.17 -8.93 -8.23
C MET A 211 7.57 -8.92 -6.84
N ALA A 212 8.10 -8.10 -5.97
CA ALA A 212 7.56 -7.88 -4.64
C ALA A 212 6.66 -6.65 -4.62
N TYR A 213 5.60 -6.75 -3.85
CA TYR A 213 4.65 -5.66 -3.63
C TYR A 213 4.57 -5.36 -2.15
N ILE A 214 4.83 -4.10 -1.80
CA ILE A 214 4.59 -3.60 -0.46
C ILE A 214 3.35 -2.72 -0.53
N ASN A 215 2.31 -3.09 0.18
CA ASN A 215 1.15 -2.24 0.30
C ASN A 215 1.46 -1.12 1.28
N GLU A 216 1.53 0.09 0.77
CA GLU A 216 1.63 1.31 1.57
C GLU A 216 0.29 2.03 1.58
N PRO A 217 0.02 2.90 2.58
CA PRO A 217 -1.21 3.69 2.61
C PRO A 217 -1.43 4.49 1.33
N THR A 218 -0.37 4.98 0.73
CA THR A 218 -0.38 5.80 -0.49
C THR A 218 -0.48 5.02 -1.78
N GLY A 219 -0.44 3.69 -1.71
CA GLY A 219 -0.48 2.83 -2.87
C GLY A 219 0.43 1.62 -2.74
N ARG A 220 0.76 1.05 -3.86
CA ARG A 220 1.59 -0.13 -3.94
C ARG A 220 3.01 0.24 -4.36
N LEU A 221 3.99 -0.06 -3.50
CA LEU A 221 5.38 -0.05 -3.90
C LEU A 221 5.66 -1.33 -4.66
N CYS A 222 6.08 -1.23 -5.92
CA CYS A 222 6.52 -2.34 -6.72
C CYS A 222 8.04 -2.42 -6.68
N SER A 223 8.57 -3.62 -6.50
CA SER A 223 9.99 -3.90 -6.53
C SER A 223 10.25 -5.10 -7.42
N TRP A 224 11.27 -5.03 -8.24
CA TRP A 224 11.77 -6.14 -9.03
C TRP A 224 13.17 -6.51 -8.56
N GLY A 225 13.42 -7.77 -8.25
CA GLY A 225 14.72 -8.17 -7.70
C GLY A 225 14.84 -9.65 -7.44
N ILE A 226 15.93 -10.01 -6.78
CA ILE A 226 16.28 -11.38 -6.42
C ILE A 226 16.61 -11.49 -4.93
N PRO A 227 16.25 -12.59 -4.29
CA PRO A 227 16.77 -12.93 -2.97
C PRO A 227 18.25 -13.35 -3.10
N VAL A 228 19.09 -12.85 -2.21
CA VAL A 228 20.53 -13.16 -2.19
C VAL A 228 20.98 -13.58 -0.79
N SER A 229 21.97 -14.44 -0.74
CA SER A 229 22.58 -14.88 0.51
C SER A 229 23.17 -13.71 1.30
N TYR A 230 23.16 -13.81 2.63
CA TYR A 230 23.61 -12.73 3.52
C TYR A 230 25.10 -12.40 3.42
N THR A 231 25.90 -13.25 2.79
CA THR A 231 27.34 -13.31 3.02
C THR A 231 28.19 -12.42 2.10
N HIS A 232 27.73 -11.92 0.97
CA HIS A 232 28.64 -11.32 -0.01
C HIS A 232 28.17 -10.10 -0.81
N LEU A 233 27.33 -9.21 -0.27
CA LEU A 233 27.08 -7.93 -0.94
C LEU A 233 27.94 -6.81 -0.35
N THR A 234 29.18 -6.73 -0.79
CA THR A 234 29.85 -5.43 -0.93
C THR A 234 29.34 -4.80 -2.24
N LEU A 235 28.33 -3.97 -2.14
CA LEU A 235 27.96 -3.08 -3.26
C LEU A 235 29.17 -2.21 -3.57
N PRO A 236 29.50 -1.99 -4.86
CA PRO A 236 30.45 -0.95 -5.21
C PRO A 236 29.96 0.37 -4.60
N THR A 237 30.85 1.05 -3.91
CA THR A 237 30.60 2.24 -3.09
C THR A 237 30.12 3.48 -3.86
N ASN A 238 29.74 3.34 -5.12
CA ASN A 238 29.40 4.45 -6.03
C ASN A 238 27.96 4.50 -6.51
N SER A 239 27.04 3.83 -5.85
CA SER A 239 25.60 4.00 -6.14
C SER A 239 24.95 4.87 -5.07
N ARG A 240 25.30 6.16 -5.05
CA ARG A 240 24.40 7.17 -4.53
C ARG A 240 23.38 7.47 -5.63
N VAL A 241 22.16 7.07 -5.41
CA VAL A 241 20.98 7.69 -6.00
C VAL A 241 20.02 8.03 -4.88
#